data_2c8b016dc398f0c117a318fa80447017
#
_entry.id   2c8b016dc398f0c117a318fa80447017
#
_cell.length_a   1.000
_cell.length_b   1.000
_cell.length_c   1.000
_cell.angle_alpha   90.00
_cell.angle_beta   90.00
_cell.angle_gamma   90.00
#
_symmetry.space_group_name_H-M   'P 1'
#
loop_
_entity.id
_entity.type
_entity.pdbx_description
1 polymer ?
#
loop_
_entity_poly.entity_id
_entity_poly.type
_entity_poly.pdbx_seq_one_letter_code
_entity_poly.pdbx_strand_id
1 'polypeptide(L)'
;MKENADRQYRQIVKYTGYFGGVQGLNILAALVRNKVVAVLLGPIGLGLISLYNTAVKLIGDTTNLGIPVSSVRYLSECQEEPDRCRMVATVRLWSLLTAALGAVVCCVLVPFFRLFYFSTEMSFAEFLWLVPVVALTAVTAGELSILKGLQRMREVATQSVVNAMLSLVVTLPLFWLLGNEGILPALVAAAVAASVTVLWFSLRVYPYRLPHSFRHAISAGGGMVRLGVAFVIAGAMGSGVEFAVRAFIANSGTLADVGLYNAGYVVTVTYASIVFMSMETEYFPRLSAVNHDEEACNATVNRQIEVSVLLLAPLLVAFMLLLPFVIHVLYSSMFLPALGMIRFGVVAMLLRAVMLPMEYMSLAKGRPWIYLLTEGVYDIAAVGVVVAGYSLWGIDGAGAGLLVAAVFNCVIDFVACRHYYRYRIAKKSVKMFSVQILPLVASYFVSVFCTGALQWVLGVALFGMSAAISYRVLERESGLMTAIINKFKRKHDEGIDSDSSL
;
A
#
# COMPACT_ATOMS: atom_id res chain seq x y z
N MET A 1 -15.89 -14.49 -34.11
CA MET A 1 -15.33 -13.32 -33.38
C MET A 1 -16.09 -12.96 -32.12
N LYS A 2 -17.42 -12.84 -32.13
CA LYS A 2 -18.23 -12.54 -30.92
C LYS A 2 -18.07 -13.58 -29.81
N GLU A 3 -18.07 -14.87 -30.14
CA GLU A 3 -17.96 -15.96 -29.16
C GLU A 3 -16.60 -16.02 -28.43
N ASN A 4 -15.52 -15.62 -29.10
CA ASN A 4 -14.20 -15.48 -28.48
C ASN A 4 -14.12 -14.22 -27.58
N ALA A 5 -14.78 -13.13 -27.95
CA ALA A 5 -14.85 -11.93 -27.12
C ALA A 5 -15.68 -12.19 -25.85
N ASP A 6 -16.81 -12.92 -25.95
CA ASP A 6 -17.63 -13.30 -24.79
C ASP A 6 -16.92 -14.27 -23.86
N ARG A 7 -16.12 -15.20 -24.37
CA ARG A 7 -15.28 -16.09 -23.56
C ARG A 7 -14.18 -15.31 -22.84
N GLN A 8 -13.49 -14.40 -23.52
CA GLN A 8 -12.47 -13.53 -22.91
C GLN A 8 -13.11 -12.63 -21.84
N TYR A 9 -14.25 -12.04 -22.10
CA TYR A 9 -14.97 -11.21 -21.14
C TYR A 9 -15.37 -12.00 -19.88
N ARG A 10 -15.94 -13.19 -20.03
CA ARG A 10 -16.29 -14.08 -18.90
C ARG A 10 -15.05 -14.52 -18.11
N GLN A 11 -13.93 -14.78 -18.79
CA GLN A 11 -12.66 -15.08 -18.12
C GLN A 11 -12.15 -13.89 -17.31
N ILE A 12 -12.15 -12.68 -17.89
CA ILE A 12 -11.72 -11.46 -17.19
C ILE A 12 -12.58 -11.23 -15.95
N VAL A 13 -13.90 -11.28 -16.06
CA VAL A 13 -14.83 -11.09 -14.93
C VAL A 13 -14.61 -12.16 -13.86
N LYS A 14 -14.44 -13.44 -14.25
CA LYS A 14 -14.17 -14.54 -13.32
C LYS A 14 -12.84 -14.35 -12.59
N TYR A 15 -11.78 -13.96 -13.29
CA TYR A 15 -10.47 -13.70 -12.66
C TYR A 15 -10.49 -12.46 -11.77
N THR A 16 -11.13 -11.38 -12.21
CA THR A 16 -11.27 -10.15 -11.39
C THR A 16 -12.04 -10.44 -10.10
N GLY A 17 -13.15 -11.21 -10.19
CA GLY A 17 -13.92 -11.62 -9.01
C GLY A 17 -13.10 -12.54 -8.07
N TYR A 18 -12.33 -13.47 -8.61
CA TYR A 18 -11.46 -14.35 -7.84
C TYR A 18 -10.35 -13.57 -7.12
N PHE A 19 -9.67 -12.66 -7.85
CA PHE A 19 -8.63 -11.82 -7.25
C PHE A 19 -9.18 -10.84 -6.21
N GLY A 20 -10.37 -10.26 -6.46
CA GLY A 20 -11.05 -9.43 -5.48
C GLY A 20 -11.39 -10.18 -4.20
N GLY A 21 -11.87 -11.42 -4.31
CA GLY A 21 -12.13 -12.29 -3.16
C GLY A 21 -10.86 -12.64 -2.38
N VAL A 22 -9.77 -12.99 -3.09
CA VAL A 22 -8.45 -13.25 -2.49
C VAL A 22 -7.93 -12.03 -1.74
N GLN A 23 -8.03 -10.85 -2.35
CA GLN A 23 -7.59 -9.61 -1.71
C GLN A 23 -8.43 -9.30 -0.47
N GLY A 24 -9.75 -9.52 -0.55
CA GLY A 24 -10.63 -9.40 0.63
C GLY A 24 -10.22 -10.32 1.79
N LEU A 25 -9.89 -11.58 1.51
CA LEU A 25 -9.39 -12.52 2.52
C LEU A 25 -8.05 -12.08 3.12
N ASN A 26 -7.13 -11.59 2.31
CA ASN A 26 -5.84 -11.07 2.78
C ASN A 26 -6.03 -9.85 3.70
N ILE A 27 -6.95 -8.95 3.36
CA ILE A 27 -7.29 -7.79 4.20
C ILE A 27 -7.89 -8.26 5.52
N LEU A 28 -8.84 -9.20 5.51
CA LEU A 28 -9.43 -9.76 6.72
C LEU A 28 -8.37 -10.42 7.60
N ALA A 29 -7.47 -11.21 7.02
CA ALA A 29 -6.35 -11.83 7.76
C ALA A 29 -5.43 -10.76 8.38
N ALA A 30 -5.12 -9.69 7.66
CA ALA A 30 -4.33 -8.57 8.18
C ALA A 30 -5.04 -7.83 9.31
N LEU A 31 -6.36 -7.60 9.20
CA LEU A 31 -7.17 -6.98 10.25
C LEU A 31 -7.18 -7.83 11.52
N VAL A 32 -7.42 -9.15 11.39
CA VAL A 32 -7.39 -10.09 12.53
C VAL A 32 -6.02 -10.07 13.18
N ARG A 33 -4.94 -10.17 12.39
CA ARG A 33 -3.57 -10.11 12.91
C ARG A 33 -3.31 -8.82 13.68
N ASN A 34 -3.63 -7.67 13.07
CA ASN A 34 -3.40 -6.37 13.70
C ASN A 34 -4.20 -6.22 14.99
N LYS A 35 -5.46 -6.70 15.03
CA LYS A 35 -6.29 -6.70 16.23
C LYS A 35 -5.66 -7.56 17.34
N VAL A 36 -5.26 -8.79 17.02
CA VAL A 36 -4.69 -9.71 18.02
C VAL A 36 -3.36 -9.17 18.54
N VAL A 37 -2.48 -8.67 17.65
CA VAL A 37 -1.22 -8.03 18.04
C VAL A 37 -1.47 -6.81 18.95
N ALA A 38 -2.42 -5.96 18.59
CA ALA A 38 -2.76 -4.78 19.38
C ALA A 38 -3.31 -5.10 20.78
N VAL A 39 -4.06 -6.19 20.90
CA VAL A 39 -4.62 -6.66 22.20
C VAL A 39 -3.55 -7.35 23.04
N LEU A 40 -2.73 -8.21 22.44
CA LEU A 40 -1.72 -8.99 23.16
C LEU A 40 -0.47 -8.20 23.53
N LEU A 41 0.03 -7.38 22.58
CA LEU A 41 1.33 -6.70 22.72
C LEU A 41 1.21 -5.19 22.96
N GLY A 42 0.02 -4.64 22.76
CA GLY A 42 -0.22 -3.20 22.91
C GLY A 42 0.55 -2.32 21.92
N PRO A 43 0.61 -0.99 22.19
CA PRO A 43 1.32 -0.05 21.33
C PRO A 43 2.83 -0.32 21.25
N ILE A 44 3.48 -0.73 22.34
CA ILE A 44 4.92 -1.03 22.37
C ILE A 44 5.26 -2.17 21.42
N GLY A 45 4.53 -3.30 21.50
CA GLY A 45 4.79 -4.43 20.62
C GLY A 45 4.49 -4.12 19.15
N LEU A 46 3.41 -3.36 18.87
CA LEU A 46 3.13 -2.92 17.50
C LEU A 46 4.23 -1.97 16.98
N GLY A 47 4.79 -1.13 17.84
CA GLY A 47 5.93 -0.27 17.54
C GLY A 47 7.16 -1.06 17.14
N LEU A 48 7.54 -2.06 17.94
CA LEU A 48 8.68 -2.95 17.67
C LEU A 48 8.50 -3.70 16.34
N ILE A 49 7.33 -4.32 16.12
CA ILE A 49 7.02 -5.01 14.86
C ILE A 49 7.15 -4.06 13.67
N SER A 50 6.64 -2.82 13.80
CA SER A 50 6.71 -1.82 12.74
C SER A 50 8.14 -1.41 12.41
N LEU A 51 8.96 -1.19 13.44
CA LEU A 51 10.38 -0.85 13.28
C LEU A 51 11.15 -1.97 12.57
N TYR A 52 11.03 -3.21 13.05
CA TYR A 52 11.70 -4.34 12.42
C TYR A 52 11.26 -4.54 10.97
N ASN A 53 9.95 -4.45 10.69
CA ASN A 53 9.43 -4.61 9.34
C ASN A 53 9.92 -3.50 8.39
N THR A 54 10.01 -2.24 8.85
CA THR A 54 10.54 -1.15 8.02
C THR A 54 12.04 -1.26 7.80
N ALA A 55 12.80 -1.75 8.78
CA ALA A 55 14.23 -2.05 8.63
C ALA A 55 14.44 -3.18 7.60
N VAL A 56 13.72 -4.30 7.74
CA VAL A 56 13.77 -5.42 6.78
C VAL A 56 13.38 -4.96 5.38
N LYS A 57 12.33 -4.13 5.26
CA LYS A 57 11.87 -3.58 3.99
C LYS A 57 12.94 -2.69 3.35
N LEU A 58 13.55 -1.78 4.10
CA LEU A 58 14.60 -0.89 3.61
C LEU A 58 15.82 -1.68 3.11
N ILE A 59 16.30 -2.65 3.89
CA ILE A 59 17.41 -3.51 3.49
C ILE A 59 17.00 -4.32 2.25
N GLY A 60 15.82 -4.91 2.24
CA GLY A 60 15.29 -5.67 1.10
C GLY A 60 15.22 -4.83 -0.16
N ASP A 61 14.63 -3.64 -0.11
CA ASP A 61 14.45 -2.75 -1.27
C ASP A 61 15.79 -2.24 -1.81
N THR A 62 16.79 -2.03 -0.95
CA THR A 62 18.13 -1.60 -1.37
C THR A 62 18.99 -2.73 -1.94
N THR A 63 18.79 -3.97 -1.48
CA THR A 63 19.65 -5.12 -1.84
C THR A 63 19.05 -6.07 -2.86
N ASN A 64 17.76 -5.93 -3.22
CA ASN A 64 17.08 -6.83 -4.18
C ASN A 64 17.52 -6.63 -5.64
N LEU A 65 18.32 -5.61 -5.94
CA LEU A 65 18.83 -5.27 -7.27
C LEU A 65 17.73 -5.18 -8.35
N GLY A 66 16.48 -4.96 -7.92
CA GLY A 66 15.30 -4.89 -8.79
C GLY A 66 14.87 -6.23 -9.41
N ILE A 67 15.48 -7.34 -9.00
CA ILE A 67 15.18 -8.69 -9.50
C ILE A 67 13.69 -9.03 -9.41
N PRO A 68 12.97 -8.75 -8.31
CA PRO A 68 11.55 -9.10 -8.19
C PRO A 68 10.64 -8.47 -9.26
N VAL A 69 11.03 -7.32 -9.80
CA VAL A 69 10.26 -6.60 -10.84
C VAL A 69 10.78 -6.93 -12.24
N SER A 70 12.09 -6.85 -12.45
CA SER A 70 12.70 -7.05 -13.76
C SER A 70 12.56 -8.50 -14.25
N SER A 71 12.66 -9.50 -13.36
CA SER A 71 12.51 -10.91 -13.73
C SER A 71 11.11 -11.25 -14.26
N VAL A 72 10.07 -10.58 -13.79
CA VAL A 72 8.69 -10.76 -14.30
C VAL A 72 8.64 -10.45 -15.79
N ARG A 73 9.26 -9.35 -16.21
CA ARG A 73 9.33 -8.96 -17.61
C ARG A 73 10.12 -9.97 -18.43
N TYR A 74 11.35 -10.29 -18.02
CA TYR A 74 12.21 -11.24 -18.76
C TYR A 74 11.58 -12.63 -18.90
N LEU A 75 10.90 -13.13 -17.85
CA LEU A 75 10.20 -14.41 -17.90
C LEU A 75 8.96 -14.37 -18.82
N SER A 76 8.25 -13.23 -18.87
CA SER A 76 7.09 -13.09 -19.75
C SER A 76 7.46 -13.00 -21.23
N GLU A 77 8.69 -12.56 -21.54
CA GLU A 77 9.23 -12.49 -22.91
C GLU A 77 9.70 -13.86 -23.43
N CYS A 78 10.02 -14.83 -22.54
CA CYS A 78 10.43 -16.19 -22.94
C CYS A 78 9.26 -16.99 -23.48
N GLN A 79 9.33 -17.38 -24.76
CA GLN A 79 8.29 -18.19 -25.42
C GLN A 79 8.57 -19.68 -25.34
N GLU A 80 9.84 -20.10 -25.47
CA GLU A 80 10.27 -21.48 -25.51
C GLU A 80 10.54 -22.07 -24.12
N GLU A 81 10.17 -23.32 -23.90
CA GLU A 81 10.40 -24.02 -22.62
C GLU A 81 11.87 -24.08 -22.18
N PRO A 82 12.86 -24.37 -23.07
CA PRO A 82 14.26 -24.39 -22.66
C PRO A 82 14.75 -23.04 -22.11
N ASP A 83 14.30 -21.93 -22.72
CA ASP A 83 14.68 -20.58 -22.29
C ASP A 83 13.99 -20.19 -21.00
N ARG A 84 12.73 -20.58 -20.83
CA ARG A 84 12.02 -20.42 -19.55
C ARG A 84 12.73 -21.14 -18.41
N CYS A 85 13.13 -22.39 -18.61
CA CYS A 85 13.88 -23.15 -17.61
C CYS A 85 15.21 -22.48 -17.24
N ARG A 86 15.95 -21.99 -18.22
CA ARG A 86 17.22 -21.26 -17.99
C ARG A 86 16.98 -19.96 -17.25
N MET A 87 15.95 -19.20 -17.63
CA MET A 87 15.63 -17.93 -17.00
C MET A 87 15.16 -18.13 -15.54
N VAL A 88 14.32 -19.14 -15.27
CA VAL A 88 13.91 -19.51 -13.90
C VAL A 88 15.13 -19.83 -13.04
N ALA A 89 16.07 -20.65 -13.58
CA ALA A 89 17.31 -20.97 -12.86
C ALA A 89 18.17 -19.72 -12.61
N THR A 90 18.22 -18.79 -13.57
CA THR A 90 18.92 -17.51 -13.44
C THR A 90 18.30 -16.64 -12.36
N VAL A 91 16.98 -16.50 -12.34
CA VAL A 91 16.25 -15.73 -11.31
C VAL A 91 16.50 -16.32 -9.92
N ARG A 92 16.45 -17.65 -9.75
CA ARG A 92 16.76 -18.32 -8.47
C ARG A 92 18.18 -18.04 -7.99
N LEU A 93 19.17 -18.12 -8.89
CA LEU A 93 20.54 -17.78 -8.54
C LEU A 93 20.66 -16.32 -8.07
N TRP A 94 20.09 -15.38 -8.81
CA TRP A 94 20.11 -13.98 -8.44
C TRP A 94 19.34 -13.69 -7.14
N SER A 95 18.25 -14.41 -6.88
CA SER A 95 17.52 -14.31 -5.61
C SER A 95 18.37 -14.79 -4.42
N LEU A 96 19.18 -15.85 -4.61
CA LEU A 96 20.13 -16.28 -3.59
C LEU A 96 21.28 -15.28 -3.40
N LEU A 97 21.78 -14.67 -4.48
CA LEU A 97 22.82 -13.64 -4.39
C LEU A 97 22.31 -12.38 -3.67
N THR A 98 21.08 -11.94 -3.99
CA THR A 98 20.46 -10.80 -3.30
C THR A 98 20.12 -11.12 -1.84
N ALA A 99 19.74 -12.37 -1.54
CA ALA A 99 19.54 -12.84 -0.17
C ALA A 99 20.86 -12.81 0.63
N ALA A 100 21.96 -13.28 0.04
CA ALA A 100 23.29 -13.22 0.65
C ALA A 100 23.76 -11.76 0.82
N LEU A 101 23.56 -10.91 -0.19
CA LEU A 101 23.87 -9.48 -0.13
C LEU A 101 23.06 -8.81 0.99
N GLY A 102 21.75 -9.05 1.06
CA GLY A 102 20.87 -8.52 2.10
C GLY A 102 21.29 -8.97 3.50
N ALA A 103 21.67 -10.26 3.66
CA ALA A 103 22.19 -10.79 4.91
C ALA A 103 23.49 -10.09 5.34
N VAL A 104 24.44 -9.91 4.42
CA VAL A 104 25.70 -9.19 4.70
C VAL A 104 25.42 -7.73 5.05
N VAL A 105 24.62 -7.03 4.27
CA VAL A 105 24.23 -5.63 4.55
C VAL A 105 23.52 -5.52 5.89
N CYS A 106 22.62 -6.45 6.21
CA CYS A 106 21.97 -6.50 7.53
C CYS A 106 22.98 -6.64 8.66
N CYS A 107 23.92 -7.58 8.55
CA CYS A 107 24.98 -7.76 9.56
C CYS A 107 25.85 -6.51 9.74
N VAL A 108 26.19 -5.81 8.64
CA VAL A 108 26.99 -4.57 8.67
C VAL A 108 26.19 -3.43 9.29
N LEU A 109 24.87 -3.35 9.03
CA LEU A 109 24.03 -2.27 9.55
C LEU A 109 23.57 -2.48 11.00
N VAL A 110 23.64 -3.70 11.54
CA VAL A 110 23.25 -3.99 12.92
C VAL A 110 23.90 -3.03 13.95
N PRO A 111 25.20 -2.72 13.91
CA PRO A 111 25.81 -1.74 14.83
C PRO A 111 25.24 -0.33 14.68
N PHE A 112 24.90 0.07 13.44
CA PHE A 112 24.29 1.37 13.15
C PHE A 112 22.83 1.45 13.62
N PHE A 113 22.08 0.38 13.51
CA PHE A 113 20.74 0.34 14.07
C PHE A 113 20.73 0.59 15.57
N ARG A 114 21.71 0.07 16.31
CA ARG A 114 21.87 0.36 17.74
C ARG A 114 22.06 1.86 18.01
N LEU A 115 22.73 2.59 17.12
CA LEU A 115 22.95 4.03 17.25
C LEU A 115 21.65 4.84 17.04
N PHE A 116 20.76 4.36 16.18
CA PHE A 116 19.52 5.05 15.78
C PHE A 116 18.28 4.63 16.57
N TYR A 117 18.31 3.47 17.27
CA TYR A 117 17.11 2.86 17.85
C TYR A 117 17.06 2.89 19.37
N PHE A 118 18.06 3.46 20.12
CA PHE A 118 18.20 3.02 21.49
C PHE A 118 18.50 3.98 22.59
N SER A 119 17.54 3.96 23.37
CA SER A 119 17.59 3.61 24.84
C SER A 119 18.03 2.14 25.04
N THR A 120 19.23 1.97 25.49
CA THR A 120 19.97 0.96 26.28
C THR A 120 19.48 -0.51 26.44
N GLU A 121 18.32 -0.96 26.03
CA GLU A 121 17.79 -2.27 26.45
C GLU A 121 17.82 -3.38 25.40
N MET A 122 18.08 -3.10 24.11
CA MET A 122 18.10 -4.16 23.11
C MET A 122 19.50 -4.68 22.82
N SER A 123 19.63 -6.02 22.90
CA SER A 123 20.88 -6.72 22.67
C SER A 123 21.25 -6.76 21.19
N PHE A 124 22.56 -6.67 20.89
CA PHE A 124 23.12 -6.93 19.56
C PHE A 124 22.62 -8.26 18.97
N ALA A 125 22.48 -9.28 19.81
CA ALA A 125 22.01 -10.60 19.43
C ALA A 125 20.56 -10.58 18.86
N GLU A 126 19.73 -9.68 19.34
CA GLU A 126 18.34 -9.56 18.86
C GLU A 126 18.26 -9.11 17.39
N PHE A 127 19.13 -8.19 16.97
CA PHE A 127 19.16 -7.76 15.57
C PHE A 127 19.64 -8.84 14.62
N LEU A 128 20.45 -9.79 15.07
CA LEU A 128 20.89 -10.92 14.24
C LEU A 128 19.70 -11.80 13.80
N TRP A 129 18.57 -11.79 14.55
CA TRP A 129 17.35 -12.45 14.12
C TRP A 129 16.72 -11.85 12.85
N LEU A 130 17.07 -10.60 12.49
CA LEU A 130 16.60 -9.99 11.25
C LEU A 130 17.34 -10.51 10.00
N VAL A 131 18.56 -11.04 10.17
CA VAL A 131 19.35 -11.58 9.04
C VAL A 131 18.62 -12.68 8.29
N PRO A 132 18.12 -13.76 8.93
CA PRO A 132 17.33 -14.77 8.23
C PRO A 132 16.03 -14.21 7.67
N VAL A 133 15.40 -13.20 8.29
CA VAL A 133 14.18 -12.58 7.77
C VAL A 133 14.47 -11.89 6.44
N VAL A 134 15.52 -11.07 6.36
CA VAL A 134 15.95 -10.39 5.12
C VAL A 134 16.28 -11.40 4.02
N ALA A 135 17.07 -12.44 4.34
CA ALA A 135 17.45 -13.45 3.36
C ALA A 135 16.23 -14.20 2.81
N LEU A 136 15.34 -14.65 3.69
CA LEU A 136 14.13 -15.39 3.31
C LEU A 136 13.15 -14.51 2.53
N THR A 137 13.02 -13.22 2.86
CA THR A 137 12.16 -12.31 2.09
C THR A 137 12.69 -12.09 0.68
N ALA A 138 14.00 -12.02 0.46
CA ALA A 138 14.59 -11.93 -0.87
C ALA A 138 14.32 -13.19 -1.71
N VAL A 139 14.48 -14.39 -1.12
CA VAL A 139 14.12 -15.66 -1.79
C VAL A 139 12.64 -15.71 -2.12
N THR A 140 11.77 -15.34 -1.17
CA THR A 140 10.32 -15.29 -1.35
C THR A 140 9.93 -14.36 -2.51
N ALA A 141 10.52 -13.17 -2.58
CA ALA A 141 10.25 -12.21 -3.64
C ALA A 141 10.68 -12.74 -5.02
N GLY A 142 11.80 -13.43 -5.10
CA GLY A 142 12.29 -14.07 -6.34
C GLY A 142 11.36 -15.20 -6.82
N GLU A 143 10.99 -16.13 -5.96
CA GLU A 143 10.09 -17.23 -6.33
C GLU A 143 8.68 -16.71 -6.69
N LEU A 144 8.19 -15.68 -5.99
CA LEU A 144 6.93 -15.03 -6.34
C LEU A 144 7.00 -14.35 -7.71
N SER A 145 8.14 -13.75 -8.07
CA SER A 145 8.34 -13.13 -9.37
C SER A 145 8.35 -14.15 -10.50
N ILE A 146 8.85 -15.37 -10.24
CA ILE A 146 8.78 -16.50 -11.19
C ILE A 146 7.30 -16.85 -11.48
N LEU A 147 6.49 -17.03 -10.45
CA LEU A 147 5.06 -17.33 -10.63
C LEU A 147 4.32 -16.22 -11.40
N LYS A 148 4.64 -14.95 -11.11
CA LYS A 148 4.06 -13.79 -11.81
C LYS A 148 4.52 -13.72 -13.26
N GLY A 149 5.81 -13.89 -13.53
CA GLY A 149 6.39 -13.85 -14.87
C GLY A 149 5.89 -14.98 -15.77
N LEU A 150 5.62 -16.14 -15.20
CA LEU A 150 4.99 -17.27 -15.88
C LEU A 150 3.45 -17.15 -15.97
N GLN A 151 2.90 -16.03 -15.54
CA GLN A 151 1.45 -15.75 -15.54
C GLN A 151 0.60 -16.78 -14.75
N ARG A 152 1.20 -17.45 -13.77
CA ARG A 152 0.55 -18.40 -12.88
C ARG A 152 -0.25 -17.68 -11.78
N MET A 153 -1.20 -16.84 -12.21
CA MET A 153 -1.92 -15.95 -11.31
C MET A 153 -2.80 -16.68 -10.29
N ARG A 154 -3.31 -17.86 -10.65
CA ARG A 154 -4.10 -18.69 -9.71
C ARG A 154 -3.22 -19.19 -8.56
N GLU A 155 -2.02 -19.65 -8.86
CA GLU A 155 -1.02 -20.09 -7.90
C GLU A 155 -0.58 -18.93 -7.00
N VAL A 156 -0.34 -17.74 -7.55
CA VAL A 156 -0.02 -16.51 -6.81
C VAL A 156 -1.13 -16.18 -5.82
N ALA A 157 -2.38 -16.19 -6.25
CA ALA A 157 -3.53 -15.88 -5.42
C ALA A 157 -3.72 -16.91 -4.29
N THR A 158 -3.65 -18.21 -4.62
CA THR A 158 -3.80 -19.28 -3.63
C THR A 158 -2.66 -19.26 -2.62
N GLN A 159 -1.41 -19.07 -3.08
CA GLN A 159 -0.23 -18.92 -2.23
C GLN A 159 -0.40 -17.75 -1.25
N SER A 160 -0.91 -16.61 -1.71
CA SER A 160 -1.14 -15.44 -0.88
C SER A 160 -2.09 -15.73 0.30
N VAL A 161 -3.22 -16.41 0.03
CA VAL A 161 -4.17 -16.79 1.08
C VAL A 161 -3.58 -17.82 2.04
N VAL A 162 -2.93 -18.87 1.49
CA VAL A 162 -2.29 -19.92 2.32
C VAL A 162 -1.23 -19.29 3.22
N ASN A 163 -0.38 -18.40 2.67
CA ASN A 163 0.62 -17.69 3.45
C ASN A 163 0.01 -16.81 4.55
N ALA A 164 -1.07 -16.07 4.24
CA ALA A 164 -1.75 -15.24 5.22
C ALA A 164 -2.30 -16.08 6.39
N MET A 165 -2.94 -17.21 6.10
CA MET A 165 -3.47 -18.12 7.13
C MET A 165 -2.34 -18.79 7.92
N LEU A 166 -1.31 -19.31 7.24
CA LEU A 166 -0.19 -19.96 7.90
C LEU A 166 0.59 -18.96 8.77
N SER A 167 0.78 -17.73 8.30
CA SER A 167 1.40 -16.67 9.10
C SER A 167 0.62 -16.40 10.39
N LEU A 168 -0.72 -16.33 10.33
CA LEU A 168 -1.55 -16.20 11.55
C LEU A 168 -1.34 -17.38 12.51
N VAL A 169 -1.45 -18.61 12.00
CA VAL A 169 -1.34 -19.82 12.82
C VAL A 169 0.01 -19.92 13.52
N VAL A 170 1.09 -19.47 12.86
CA VAL A 170 2.44 -19.58 13.42
C VAL A 170 2.79 -18.39 14.32
N THR A 171 2.37 -17.17 13.98
CA THR A 171 2.78 -15.98 14.74
C THR A 171 1.93 -15.72 15.98
N LEU A 172 0.62 -15.99 15.95
CA LEU A 172 -0.25 -15.69 17.09
C LEU A 172 0.08 -16.49 18.35
N PRO A 173 0.39 -17.80 18.28
CA PRO A 173 0.83 -18.54 19.48
C PRO A 173 2.13 -17.99 20.08
N LEU A 174 3.07 -17.55 19.24
CA LEU A 174 4.33 -16.96 19.70
C LEU A 174 4.10 -15.64 20.43
N PHE A 175 3.21 -14.79 19.94
CA PHE A 175 2.83 -13.56 20.63
C PHE A 175 2.09 -13.84 21.94
N TRP A 176 1.23 -14.84 21.97
CA TRP A 176 0.46 -15.19 23.16
C TRP A 176 1.33 -15.82 24.26
N LEU A 177 2.29 -16.69 23.90
CA LEU A 177 3.14 -17.39 24.86
C LEU A 177 4.31 -16.55 25.36
N LEU A 178 4.95 -15.78 24.47
CA LEU A 178 6.20 -15.07 24.75
C LEU A 178 6.03 -13.54 24.85
N GLY A 179 4.84 -13.00 24.57
CA GLY A 179 4.62 -11.55 24.59
C GLY A 179 5.57 -10.82 23.62
N ASN A 180 6.18 -9.74 24.10
CA ASN A 180 7.10 -8.92 23.29
C ASN A 180 8.38 -9.67 22.90
N GLU A 181 8.89 -10.61 23.70
CA GLU A 181 10.04 -11.46 23.35
C GLU A 181 9.74 -12.38 22.16
N GLY A 182 8.48 -12.71 21.95
CA GLY A 182 7.99 -13.49 20.82
C GLY A 182 8.02 -12.78 19.46
N ILE A 183 8.29 -11.47 19.41
CA ILE A 183 8.22 -10.69 18.17
C ILE A 183 9.26 -11.17 17.15
N LEU A 184 10.53 -11.27 17.53
CA LEU A 184 11.59 -11.69 16.62
C LEU A 184 11.45 -13.15 16.17
N PRO A 185 11.20 -14.13 17.06
CA PRO A 185 10.85 -15.49 16.65
C PRO A 185 9.65 -15.53 15.71
N ALA A 186 8.60 -14.73 15.96
CA ALA A 186 7.42 -14.69 15.11
C ALA A 186 7.73 -14.11 13.72
N LEU A 187 8.58 -13.09 13.60
CA LEU A 187 9.01 -12.55 12.31
C LEU A 187 9.80 -13.59 11.50
N VAL A 188 10.72 -14.31 12.14
CA VAL A 188 11.46 -15.40 11.47
C VAL A 188 10.50 -16.52 11.05
N ALA A 189 9.62 -16.95 11.94
CA ALA A 189 8.64 -17.98 11.64
C ALA A 189 7.69 -17.58 10.50
N ALA A 190 7.27 -16.31 10.45
CA ALA A 190 6.49 -15.78 9.33
C ALA A 190 7.28 -15.76 8.02
N ALA A 191 8.56 -15.38 8.04
CA ALA A 191 9.43 -15.41 6.87
C ALA A 191 9.68 -16.84 6.36
N VAL A 192 9.88 -17.79 7.26
CA VAL A 192 9.97 -19.23 6.92
C VAL A 192 8.66 -19.71 6.30
N ALA A 193 7.52 -19.41 6.91
CA ALA A 193 6.20 -19.79 6.38
C ALA A 193 5.98 -19.22 4.97
N ALA A 194 6.32 -17.95 4.74
CA ALA A 194 6.22 -17.31 3.43
C ALA A 194 7.14 -17.98 2.39
N SER A 195 8.38 -18.28 2.76
CA SER A 195 9.34 -18.94 1.87
C SER A 195 8.91 -20.38 1.55
N VAL A 196 8.48 -21.15 2.54
CA VAL A 196 8.01 -22.53 2.34
C VAL A 196 6.77 -22.56 1.45
N THR A 197 5.81 -21.68 1.68
CA THR A 197 4.59 -21.63 0.86
C THR A 197 4.89 -21.26 -0.58
N VAL A 198 5.67 -20.21 -0.85
CA VAL A 198 5.98 -19.82 -2.21
C VAL A 198 6.83 -20.86 -2.95
N LEU A 199 7.82 -21.44 -2.27
CA LEU A 199 8.63 -22.53 -2.81
C LEU A 199 7.77 -23.74 -3.19
N TRP A 200 6.85 -24.14 -2.32
CA TRP A 200 5.96 -25.27 -2.60
C TRP A 200 5.12 -25.07 -3.87
N PHE A 201 4.57 -23.86 -4.07
CA PHE A 201 3.84 -23.53 -5.30
C PHE A 201 4.77 -23.41 -6.51
N SER A 202 5.92 -22.76 -6.37
CA SER A 202 6.87 -22.56 -7.48
C SER A 202 7.50 -23.88 -7.93
N LEU A 203 7.86 -24.77 -7.01
CA LEU A 203 8.44 -26.08 -7.32
C LEU A 203 7.48 -27.03 -8.05
N ARG A 204 6.17 -26.86 -7.85
CA ARG A 204 5.15 -27.61 -8.61
C ARG A 204 5.09 -27.18 -10.08
N VAL A 205 5.48 -25.93 -10.38
CA VAL A 205 5.48 -25.40 -11.74
C VAL A 205 6.82 -25.72 -12.44
N TYR A 206 7.94 -25.46 -11.75
CA TYR A 206 9.29 -25.77 -12.22
C TYR A 206 10.13 -26.37 -11.10
N PRO A 207 10.76 -27.57 -11.31
CA PRO A 207 11.65 -28.17 -10.32
C PRO A 207 12.82 -27.24 -10.01
N TYR A 208 13.36 -27.33 -8.78
CA TYR A 208 14.49 -26.51 -8.38
C TYR A 208 15.75 -26.93 -9.15
N ARG A 209 16.20 -26.04 -10.01
CA ARG A 209 17.44 -26.22 -10.77
C ARG A 209 18.25 -24.93 -10.67
N LEU A 210 19.51 -25.06 -10.38
CA LEU A 210 20.48 -23.98 -10.50
C LEU A 210 21.10 -24.02 -11.90
N PRO A 211 21.56 -22.89 -12.44
CA PRO A 211 22.15 -22.84 -13.75
C PRO A 211 23.45 -23.65 -13.78
N HIS A 212 23.68 -24.42 -14.88
CA HIS A 212 24.88 -25.24 -15.07
C HIS A 212 26.15 -24.36 -15.16
N SER A 213 26.05 -23.15 -15.68
CA SER A 213 27.14 -22.18 -15.78
C SER A 213 26.80 -20.92 -14.96
N PHE A 214 27.47 -20.78 -13.84
CA PHE A 214 27.34 -19.61 -12.96
C PHE A 214 27.70 -18.30 -13.70
N ARG A 215 28.80 -18.35 -14.50
CA ARG A 215 29.29 -17.19 -15.26
C ARG A 215 28.27 -16.72 -16.32
N HIS A 216 27.61 -17.65 -16.97
CA HIS A 216 26.59 -17.35 -17.98
C HIS A 216 25.33 -16.76 -17.33
N ALA A 217 24.89 -17.30 -16.20
CA ALA A 217 23.74 -16.80 -15.48
C ALA A 217 23.96 -15.39 -14.87
N ILE A 218 25.17 -15.10 -14.41
CA ILE A 218 25.54 -13.73 -13.98
C ILE A 218 25.43 -12.76 -15.16
N SER A 219 26.01 -13.11 -16.30
CA SER A 219 25.97 -12.27 -17.50
C SER A 219 24.54 -12.06 -18.01
N ALA A 220 23.73 -13.12 -18.06
CA ALA A 220 22.32 -13.03 -18.47
C ALA A 220 21.48 -12.21 -17.51
N GLY A 221 21.75 -12.30 -16.19
CA GLY A 221 21.07 -11.52 -15.17
C GLY A 221 21.48 -10.06 -15.09
N GLY A 222 22.63 -9.68 -15.67
CA GLY A 222 23.09 -8.29 -15.70
C GLY A 222 22.10 -7.33 -16.37
N GLY A 223 21.36 -7.80 -17.38
CA GLY A 223 20.28 -7.05 -18.02
C GLY A 223 19.11 -6.79 -17.05
N MET A 224 18.75 -7.78 -16.22
CA MET A 224 17.70 -7.63 -15.21
C MET A 224 18.11 -6.58 -14.16
N VAL A 225 19.36 -6.62 -13.68
CA VAL A 225 19.88 -5.63 -12.71
C VAL A 225 19.85 -4.23 -13.31
N ARG A 226 20.31 -4.04 -14.55
CA ARG A 226 20.30 -2.74 -15.22
C ARG A 226 18.90 -2.15 -15.34
N LEU A 227 17.91 -2.98 -15.67
CA LEU A 227 16.51 -2.57 -15.69
C LEU A 227 15.99 -2.30 -14.27
N GLY A 228 16.47 -3.09 -13.29
CA GLY A 228 16.04 -3.04 -11.90
C GLY A 228 16.49 -1.82 -11.11
N VAL A 229 17.60 -1.16 -11.51
CA VAL A 229 18.17 -0.03 -10.73
C VAL A 229 17.18 1.09 -10.44
N ALA A 230 16.36 1.46 -11.42
CA ALA A 230 15.34 2.50 -11.21
C ALA A 230 14.30 2.10 -10.14
N PHE A 231 13.90 0.83 -10.13
CA PHE A 231 12.97 0.30 -9.11
C PHE A 231 13.62 0.20 -7.72
N VAL A 232 14.93 -0.09 -7.65
CA VAL A 232 15.70 -0.07 -6.40
C VAL A 232 15.72 1.33 -5.81
N ILE A 233 16.02 2.35 -6.64
CA ILE A 233 16.05 3.75 -6.18
C ILE A 233 14.67 4.16 -5.65
N ALA A 234 13.59 3.93 -6.41
CA ALA A 234 12.24 4.27 -6.00
C ALA A 234 11.82 3.52 -4.71
N GLY A 235 12.10 2.22 -4.63
CA GLY A 235 11.79 1.41 -3.46
C GLY A 235 12.58 1.85 -2.22
N ALA A 236 13.88 2.12 -2.38
CA ALA A 236 14.76 2.58 -1.30
C ALA A 236 14.34 3.97 -0.78
N MET A 237 13.88 4.88 -1.66
CA MET A 237 13.37 6.18 -1.24
C MET A 237 12.13 6.02 -0.37
N GLY A 238 11.08 5.34 -0.84
CA GLY A 238 9.85 5.15 -0.09
C GLY A 238 10.06 4.38 1.23
N SER A 239 10.80 3.26 1.21
CA SER A 239 11.11 2.51 2.43
C SER A 239 12.04 3.27 3.37
N GLY A 240 12.92 4.12 2.83
CA GLY A 240 13.78 5.02 3.58
C GLY A 240 12.99 6.06 4.39
N VAL A 241 11.97 6.66 3.79
CA VAL A 241 11.06 7.60 4.48
C VAL A 241 10.32 6.89 5.62
N GLU A 242 9.73 5.72 5.32
CA GLU A 242 9.00 4.94 6.33
C GLU A 242 9.90 4.58 7.52
N PHE A 243 11.13 4.18 7.25
CA PHE A 243 12.12 3.86 8.27
C PHE A 243 12.57 5.10 9.04
N ALA A 244 12.97 6.18 8.35
CA ALA A 244 13.53 7.38 8.97
C ALA A 244 12.54 8.02 9.95
N VAL A 245 11.26 8.14 9.58
CA VAL A 245 10.22 8.71 10.47
C VAL A 245 10.07 7.84 11.73
N ARG A 246 9.95 6.51 11.58
CA ARG A 246 9.77 5.62 12.73
C ARG A 246 11.00 5.55 13.62
N ALA A 247 12.19 5.54 13.02
CA ALA A 247 13.45 5.60 13.74
C ALA A 247 13.60 6.90 14.55
N PHE A 248 13.20 8.03 13.97
CA PHE A 248 13.20 9.31 14.67
C PHE A 248 12.23 9.30 15.85
N ILE A 249 10.98 8.83 15.65
CA ILE A 249 10.00 8.74 16.73
C ILE A 249 10.49 7.80 17.84
N ALA A 250 11.12 6.67 17.48
CA ALA A 250 11.69 5.74 18.47
C ALA A 250 12.81 6.38 19.31
N ASN A 251 13.63 7.21 18.68
CA ASN A 251 14.78 7.85 19.35
C ASN A 251 14.40 9.10 20.16
N SER A 252 13.39 9.86 19.69
CA SER A 252 12.98 11.13 20.31
C SER A 252 11.80 10.99 21.28
N GLY A 253 11.07 9.87 21.22
CA GLY A 253 9.90 9.56 22.03
C GLY A 253 9.98 8.18 22.63
N THR A 254 8.90 7.42 22.49
CA THR A 254 8.76 6.07 23.04
C THR A 254 8.43 5.03 21.95
N LEU A 255 8.69 3.75 22.24
CA LEU A 255 8.25 2.66 21.38
C LEU A 255 6.70 2.61 21.24
N ALA A 256 5.99 3.05 22.27
CA ALA A 256 4.53 3.17 22.21
C ALA A 256 4.11 4.22 21.16
N ASP A 257 4.83 5.35 21.06
CA ASP A 257 4.56 6.37 20.04
C ASP A 257 4.77 5.83 18.62
N VAL A 258 5.80 5.01 18.42
CA VAL A 258 5.98 4.33 17.13
C VAL A 258 4.78 3.43 16.80
N GLY A 259 4.26 2.71 17.79
CA GLY A 259 3.07 1.88 17.62
C GLY A 259 1.81 2.69 17.32
N LEU A 260 1.61 3.80 17.99
CA LEU A 260 0.51 4.74 17.74
C LEU A 260 0.63 5.35 16.34
N TYR A 261 1.84 5.82 15.97
CA TYR A 261 2.13 6.31 14.62
C TYR A 261 1.84 5.24 13.55
N ASN A 262 2.32 4.02 13.76
CA ASN A 262 2.08 2.93 12.83
C ASN A 262 0.60 2.59 12.68
N ALA A 263 -0.15 2.55 13.78
CA ALA A 263 -1.60 2.34 13.73
C ALA A 263 -2.30 3.44 12.92
N GLY A 264 -1.95 4.70 13.17
CA GLY A 264 -2.46 5.84 12.41
C GLY A 264 -2.09 5.79 10.94
N TYR A 265 -0.85 5.48 10.62
CA TYR A 265 -0.35 5.35 9.24
C TYR A 265 -1.05 4.21 8.47
N VAL A 266 -1.21 3.05 9.08
CA VAL A 266 -1.91 1.91 8.45
C VAL A 266 -3.36 2.25 8.16
N VAL A 267 -4.06 2.89 9.09
CA VAL A 267 -5.46 3.27 8.93
C VAL A 267 -5.65 4.32 7.84
N THR A 268 -4.79 5.34 7.81
CA THR A 268 -4.94 6.47 6.89
C THR A 268 -4.29 6.25 5.54
N VAL A 269 -3.11 5.63 5.48
CA VAL A 269 -2.36 5.47 4.23
C VAL A 269 -2.59 4.09 3.62
N THR A 270 -2.37 3.02 4.40
CA THR A 270 -2.38 1.65 3.85
C THR A 270 -3.77 1.19 3.46
N TYR A 271 -4.79 1.41 4.31
CA TYR A 271 -6.15 0.99 3.96
C TYR A 271 -6.79 1.89 2.90
N ALA A 272 -6.48 3.19 2.91
CA ALA A 272 -6.95 4.09 1.86
C ALA A 272 -6.32 3.77 0.48
N SER A 273 -5.05 3.31 0.44
CA SER A 273 -4.39 2.95 -0.82
C SER A 273 -5.11 1.82 -1.58
N ILE A 274 -5.85 0.96 -0.88
CA ILE A 274 -6.66 -0.10 -1.51
C ILE A 274 -7.76 0.51 -2.39
N VAL A 275 -8.41 1.58 -1.92
CA VAL A 275 -9.43 2.30 -2.70
C VAL A 275 -8.79 2.96 -3.92
N PHE A 276 -7.64 3.60 -3.72
CA PHE A 276 -6.91 4.24 -4.82
C PHE A 276 -6.40 3.24 -5.87
N MET A 277 -5.87 2.08 -5.48
CA MET A 277 -5.43 1.04 -6.42
C MET A 277 -6.54 0.58 -7.38
N SER A 278 -7.78 0.49 -6.91
CA SER A 278 -8.91 0.13 -7.77
C SER A 278 -9.21 1.21 -8.81
N MET A 279 -9.05 2.48 -8.43
CA MET A 279 -9.21 3.62 -9.35
C MET A 279 -8.05 3.69 -10.35
N GLU A 280 -6.82 3.43 -9.92
CA GLU A 280 -5.61 3.41 -10.75
C GLU A 280 -5.69 2.40 -11.89
N THR A 281 -6.22 1.21 -11.60
CA THR A 281 -6.31 0.11 -12.55
C THR A 281 -7.13 0.48 -13.80
N GLU A 282 -8.15 1.32 -13.66
CA GLU A 282 -9.00 1.81 -14.77
C GLU A 282 -8.48 3.12 -15.35
N TYR A 283 -8.00 4.01 -14.50
CA TYR A 283 -7.60 5.35 -14.88
C TYR A 283 -6.31 5.37 -15.71
N PHE A 284 -5.27 4.65 -15.31
CA PHE A 284 -3.96 4.70 -15.97
C PHE A 284 -3.98 4.27 -17.44
N PRO A 285 -4.64 3.15 -17.84
CA PRO A 285 -4.78 2.82 -19.25
C PRO A 285 -5.54 3.87 -20.06
N ARG A 286 -6.61 4.45 -19.48
CA ARG A 286 -7.40 5.51 -20.12
C ARG A 286 -6.58 6.79 -20.33
N LEU A 287 -5.78 7.18 -19.33
CA LEU A 287 -4.87 8.34 -19.45
C LEU A 287 -3.78 8.08 -20.49
N SER A 288 -3.22 6.88 -20.51
CA SER A 288 -2.17 6.47 -21.45
C SER A 288 -2.67 6.46 -22.90
N ALA A 289 -3.93 6.12 -23.14
CA ALA A 289 -4.52 6.12 -24.48
C ALA A 289 -4.64 7.53 -25.10
N VAL A 290 -4.73 8.57 -24.27
CA VAL A 290 -4.86 9.97 -24.70
C VAL A 290 -3.59 10.79 -24.47
N ASN A 291 -2.46 10.15 -24.19
CA ASN A 291 -1.21 10.81 -23.77
C ASN A 291 -0.63 11.79 -24.80
N HIS A 292 -0.95 11.62 -26.09
CA HIS A 292 -0.48 12.46 -27.19
C HIS A 292 -1.30 13.75 -27.35
N ASP A 293 -2.53 13.80 -26.87
CA ASP A 293 -3.43 14.94 -26.91
C ASP A 293 -3.42 15.68 -25.56
N GLU A 294 -2.92 16.91 -25.53
CA GLU A 294 -2.82 17.72 -24.32
C GLU A 294 -4.19 18.05 -23.72
N GLU A 295 -5.19 18.35 -24.58
CA GLU A 295 -6.53 18.75 -24.11
C GLU A 295 -7.29 17.52 -23.56
N ALA A 296 -7.26 16.40 -24.27
CA ALA A 296 -7.87 15.14 -23.82
C ALA A 296 -7.21 14.62 -22.55
N CYS A 297 -5.89 14.76 -22.44
CA CYS A 297 -5.14 14.40 -21.23
C CYS A 297 -5.56 15.26 -20.03
N ASN A 298 -5.60 16.60 -20.21
CA ASN A 298 -6.07 17.54 -19.20
C ASN A 298 -7.52 17.26 -18.77
N ALA A 299 -8.41 17.01 -19.73
CA ALA A 299 -9.81 16.69 -19.46
C ALA A 299 -9.94 15.37 -18.66
N THR A 300 -9.14 14.35 -19.00
CA THR A 300 -9.12 13.05 -18.32
C THR A 300 -8.66 13.17 -16.88
N VAL A 301 -7.57 13.92 -16.62
CA VAL A 301 -7.05 14.16 -15.26
C VAL A 301 -8.09 14.92 -14.42
N ASN A 302 -8.62 16.03 -14.93
CA ASN A 302 -9.62 16.82 -14.20
C ASN A 302 -10.88 16.00 -13.88
N ARG A 303 -11.36 15.20 -14.85
CA ARG A 303 -12.53 14.34 -14.64
C ARG A 303 -12.27 13.27 -13.58
N GLN A 304 -11.06 12.70 -13.55
CA GLN A 304 -10.67 11.74 -12.51
C GLN A 304 -10.64 12.40 -11.13
N ILE A 305 -10.07 13.61 -11.01
CA ILE A 305 -10.09 14.38 -9.76
C ILE A 305 -11.54 14.61 -9.28
N GLU A 306 -12.43 15.06 -10.17
CA GLU A 306 -13.83 15.32 -9.83
C GLU A 306 -14.52 14.06 -9.29
N VAL A 307 -14.40 12.93 -10.00
CA VAL A 307 -14.99 11.65 -9.59
C VAL A 307 -14.41 11.16 -8.28
N SER A 308 -13.07 11.21 -8.14
CA SER A 308 -12.38 10.77 -6.92
C SER A 308 -12.82 11.57 -5.70
N VAL A 309 -12.87 12.90 -5.81
CA VAL A 309 -13.29 13.79 -4.72
C VAL A 309 -14.75 13.54 -4.35
N LEU A 310 -15.64 13.43 -5.34
CA LEU A 310 -17.07 13.20 -5.10
C LEU A 310 -17.36 11.83 -4.46
N LEU A 311 -16.59 10.80 -4.78
CA LEU A 311 -16.77 9.48 -4.17
C LEU A 311 -16.15 9.40 -2.77
N LEU A 312 -14.95 9.96 -2.61
CA LEU A 312 -14.21 9.82 -1.36
C LEU A 312 -14.68 10.77 -0.25
N ALA A 313 -15.07 12.00 -0.58
CA ALA A 313 -15.43 12.97 0.46
C ALA A 313 -16.51 12.50 1.42
N PRO A 314 -17.68 11.99 0.98
CA PRO A 314 -18.68 11.48 1.92
C PRO A 314 -18.19 10.27 2.70
N LEU A 315 -17.39 9.38 2.10
CA LEU A 315 -16.78 8.25 2.80
C LEU A 315 -15.83 8.70 3.89
N LEU A 316 -15.02 9.74 3.63
CA LEU A 316 -14.09 10.31 4.62
C LEU A 316 -14.83 11.03 5.75
N VAL A 317 -15.94 11.72 5.47
CA VAL A 317 -16.79 12.32 6.51
C VAL A 317 -17.41 11.25 7.40
N ALA A 318 -17.95 10.17 6.82
CA ALA A 318 -18.47 9.03 7.58
C ALA A 318 -17.37 8.37 8.40
N PHE A 319 -16.20 8.18 7.81
CA PHE A 319 -15.05 7.61 8.48
C PHE A 319 -14.58 8.47 9.66
N MET A 320 -14.54 9.81 9.51
CA MET A 320 -14.22 10.75 10.57
C MET A 320 -15.16 10.59 11.76
N LEU A 321 -16.45 10.42 11.53
CA LEU A 321 -17.46 10.20 12.56
C LEU A 321 -17.27 8.86 13.29
N LEU A 322 -16.92 7.82 12.53
CA LEU A 322 -16.78 6.46 13.05
C LEU A 322 -15.39 6.16 13.63
N LEU A 323 -14.44 7.08 13.57
CA LEU A 323 -13.05 6.87 13.95
C LEU A 323 -12.84 6.20 15.32
N PRO A 324 -13.48 6.67 16.43
CA PRO A 324 -13.28 6.05 17.75
C PRO A 324 -13.72 4.58 17.74
N PHE A 325 -14.82 4.27 17.06
CA PHE A 325 -15.33 2.90 16.92
C PHE A 325 -14.38 2.05 16.05
N VAL A 326 -13.92 2.61 14.93
CA VAL A 326 -12.97 1.92 14.03
C VAL A 326 -11.68 1.57 14.75
N ILE A 327 -11.10 2.48 15.51
CA ILE A 327 -9.88 2.20 16.29
C ILE A 327 -10.13 1.13 17.35
N HIS A 328 -11.27 1.16 18.02
CA HIS A 328 -11.59 0.12 19.00
C HIS A 328 -11.77 -1.26 18.34
N VAL A 329 -12.36 -1.32 17.17
CA VAL A 329 -12.54 -2.58 16.41
C VAL A 329 -11.22 -3.09 15.84
N LEU A 330 -10.42 -2.22 15.20
CA LEU A 330 -9.17 -2.62 14.53
C LEU A 330 -8.02 -2.88 15.51
N TYR A 331 -7.98 -2.16 16.62
CA TYR A 331 -6.91 -2.22 17.62
C TYR A 331 -7.51 -2.44 19.02
N SER A 332 -7.26 -1.53 19.93
CA SER A 332 -7.81 -1.52 21.29
C SER A 332 -7.94 -0.08 21.81
N SER A 333 -8.54 0.11 22.98
CA SER A 333 -8.64 1.42 23.63
C SER A 333 -7.28 2.09 23.91
N MET A 334 -6.20 1.31 24.01
CA MET A 334 -4.82 1.81 24.19
C MET A 334 -4.33 2.62 22.98
N PHE A 335 -4.98 2.51 21.82
CA PHE A 335 -4.64 3.24 20.59
C PHE A 335 -5.46 4.51 20.36
N LEU A 336 -6.38 4.85 21.28
CA LEU A 336 -7.15 6.11 21.20
C LEU A 336 -6.28 7.37 21.14
N PRO A 337 -5.08 7.44 21.76
CA PRO A 337 -4.18 8.59 21.57
C PRO A 337 -3.76 8.85 20.12
N ALA A 338 -3.86 7.86 19.21
CA ALA A 338 -3.58 8.06 17.79
C ALA A 338 -4.72 8.80 17.03
N LEU A 339 -5.88 9.04 17.66
CA LEU A 339 -7.04 9.65 17.00
C LEU A 339 -6.74 11.02 16.38
N GLY A 340 -5.97 11.87 17.08
CA GLY A 340 -5.60 13.19 16.55
C GLY A 340 -4.81 13.07 15.26
N MET A 341 -3.78 12.24 15.25
CA MET A 341 -3.00 11.92 14.04
C MET A 341 -3.90 11.42 12.90
N ILE A 342 -4.79 10.46 13.19
CA ILE A 342 -5.66 9.86 12.18
C ILE A 342 -6.63 10.89 11.58
N ARG A 343 -7.17 11.80 12.40
CA ARG A 343 -8.04 12.88 11.92
C ARG A 343 -7.35 13.76 10.88
N PHE A 344 -6.11 14.15 11.11
CA PHE A 344 -5.30 14.87 10.12
C PHE A 344 -5.06 14.02 8.85
N GLY A 345 -4.74 12.74 9.04
CA GLY A 345 -4.56 11.80 7.94
C GLY A 345 -5.80 11.64 7.07
N VAL A 346 -7.00 11.62 7.66
CA VAL A 346 -8.28 11.56 6.91
C VAL A 346 -8.47 12.79 6.02
N VAL A 347 -8.11 13.98 6.52
CA VAL A 347 -8.14 15.20 5.68
C VAL A 347 -7.11 15.11 4.56
N ALA A 348 -5.90 14.60 4.85
CA ALA A 348 -4.84 14.38 3.86
C ALA A 348 -5.29 13.43 2.73
N MET A 349 -6.14 12.42 3.01
CA MET A 349 -6.65 11.50 1.99
C MET A 349 -7.51 12.17 0.93
N LEU A 350 -8.22 13.26 1.26
CA LEU A 350 -8.94 14.02 0.24
C LEU A 350 -7.98 14.76 -0.71
N LEU A 351 -6.84 15.25 -0.21
CA LEU A 351 -5.78 15.82 -1.04
C LEU A 351 -5.16 14.76 -1.96
N ARG A 352 -4.98 13.54 -1.45
CA ARG A 352 -4.47 12.42 -2.26
C ARG A 352 -5.38 12.11 -3.45
N ALA A 353 -6.69 12.27 -3.32
CA ALA A 353 -7.63 12.14 -4.42
C ALA A 353 -7.41 13.16 -5.56
N VAL A 354 -6.77 14.30 -5.26
CA VAL A 354 -6.41 15.33 -6.24
C VAL A 354 -5.03 15.07 -6.83
N MET A 355 -4.04 14.75 -6.00
CA MET A 355 -2.65 14.62 -6.45
C MET A 355 -2.42 13.36 -7.28
N LEU A 356 -2.99 12.23 -6.90
CA LEU A 356 -2.75 10.94 -7.55
C LEU A 356 -3.05 10.94 -9.06
N PRO A 357 -4.16 11.52 -9.56
CA PRO A 357 -4.35 11.64 -11.00
C PRO A 357 -3.28 12.47 -11.72
N MET A 358 -2.66 13.46 -11.04
CA MET A 358 -1.58 14.27 -11.59
C MET A 358 -0.25 13.49 -11.61
N GLU A 359 0.09 12.74 -10.57
CA GLU A 359 1.28 11.88 -10.50
C GLU A 359 1.37 10.93 -11.70
N TYR A 360 0.25 10.29 -12.04
CA TYR A 360 0.20 9.34 -13.16
C TYR A 360 0.40 9.99 -14.54
N MET A 361 0.27 11.31 -14.65
CA MET A 361 0.53 12.02 -15.92
C MET A 361 1.97 11.85 -16.36
N SER A 362 2.94 11.89 -15.45
CA SER A 362 4.36 11.71 -15.74
C SER A 362 4.65 10.31 -16.29
N LEU A 363 4.00 9.29 -15.72
CA LEU A 363 4.14 7.89 -16.15
C LEU A 363 3.46 7.67 -17.52
N ALA A 364 2.24 8.19 -17.72
CA ALA A 364 1.51 8.07 -18.97
C ALA A 364 2.21 8.78 -20.14
N LYS A 365 2.90 9.88 -19.88
CA LYS A 365 3.74 10.62 -20.87
C LYS A 365 5.10 9.95 -21.12
N GLY A 366 5.41 8.80 -20.48
CA GLY A 366 6.67 8.09 -20.66
C GLY A 366 7.90 8.82 -20.07
N ARG A 367 7.70 9.66 -19.05
CA ARG A 367 8.77 10.42 -18.38
C ARG A 367 8.94 10.01 -16.91
N PRO A 368 9.36 8.78 -16.62
CA PRO A 368 9.45 8.26 -15.24
C PRO A 368 10.45 9.06 -14.37
N TRP A 369 11.44 9.70 -14.96
CA TRP A 369 12.40 10.53 -14.22
C TRP A 369 11.76 11.76 -13.56
N ILE A 370 10.74 12.36 -14.19
CA ILE A 370 10.02 13.48 -13.59
C ILE A 370 9.23 12.99 -12.39
N TYR A 371 8.58 11.82 -12.51
CA TYR A 371 7.91 11.17 -11.39
C TYR A 371 8.88 10.90 -10.23
N LEU A 372 10.04 10.27 -10.49
CA LEU A 372 11.05 10.00 -9.46
C LEU A 372 11.59 11.27 -8.79
N LEU A 373 11.73 12.34 -9.54
CA LEU A 373 12.21 13.63 -9.02
C LEU A 373 11.16 14.29 -8.12
N THR A 374 9.89 14.32 -8.55
CA THR A 374 8.80 14.88 -7.73
C THR A 374 8.59 14.08 -6.47
N GLU A 375 8.60 12.74 -6.56
CA GLU A 375 8.50 11.82 -5.43
C GLU A 375 9.67 12.01 -4.44
N GLY A 376 10.91 12.12 -4.95
CA GLY A 376 12.08 12.33 -4.09
C GLY A 376 12.06 13.66 -3.34
N VAL A 377 11.62 14.74 -4.00
CA VAL A 377 11.46 16.05 -3.32
C VAL A 377 10.37 15.96 -2.26
N TYR A 378 9.24 15.30 -2.58
CA TYR A 378 8.17 15.04 -1.63
C TYR A 378 8.66 14.20 -0.43
N ASP A 379 9.35 13.12 -0.67
CA ASP A 379 9.87 12.20 0.35
C ASP A 379 10.75 12.92 1.38
N ILE A 380 11.69 13.74 0.90
CA ILE A 380 12.56 14.55 1.78
C ILE A 380 11.73 15.55 2.60
N ALA A 381 10.80 16.24 1.95
CA ALA A 381 9.93 17.19 2.62
C ALA A 381 9.02 16.51 3.64
N ALA A 382 8.45 15.35 3.30
CA ALA A 382 7.57 14.57 4.17
C ALA A 382 8.29 14.14 5.46
N VAL A 383 9.53 13.63 5.36
CA VAL A 383 10.35 13.34 6.55
C VAL A 383 10.53 14.60 7.38
N GLY A 384 10.93 15.72 6.77
CA GLY A 384 11.18 16.98 7.47
C GLY A 384 9.97 17.49 8.24
N VAL A 385 8.79 17.54 7.58
CA VAL A 385 7.57 18.10 8.22
C VAL A 385 6.96 17.16 9.24
N VAL A 386 7.02 15.84 9.02
CA VAL A 386 6.52 14.86 10.01
C VAL A 386 7.39 14.83 11.25
N VAL A 387 8.73 14.85 11.07
CA VAL A 387 9.70 14.93 12.17
C VAL A 387 9.54 16.23 12.95
N ALA A 388 9.44 17.37 12.27
CA ALA A 388 9.20 18.66 12.92
C ALA A 388 7.86 18.68 13.66
N GLY A 389 6.80 18.18 13.04
CA GLY A 389 5.48 18.07 13.66
C GLY A 389 5.52 17.23 14.91
N TYR A 390 6.12 16.04 14.86
CA TYR A 390 6.27 15.18 16.02
C TYR A 390 7.08 15.86 17.16
N SER A 391 8.16 16.55 16.83
CA SER A 391 8.97 17.26 17.80
C SER A 391 8.22 18.40 18.52
N LEU A 392 7.21 19.02 17.86
CA LEU A 392 6.44 20.14 18.41
C LEU A 392 5.22 19.67 19.22
N TRP A 393 4.49 18.68 18.74
CA TRP A 393 3.18 18.27 19.32
C TRP A 393 3.03 16.73 19.43
N GLY A 394 4.11 15.96 19.43
CA GLY A 394 4.06 14.50 19.55
C GLY A 394 3.31 13.84 18.39
N ILE A 395 2.53 12.80 18.70
CA ILE A 395 1.82 12.00 17.69
C ILE A 395 0.81 12.85 16.88
N ASP A 396 0.11 13.77 17.51
CA ASP A 396 -0.83 14.66 16.81
C ASP A 396 -0.09 15.58 15.83
N GLY A 397 1.09 16.06 16.23
CA GLY A 397 1.97 16.84 15.37
C GLY A 397 2.51 16.04 14.18
N ALA A 398 2.81 14.74 14.37
CA ALA A 398 3.14 13.87 13.24
C ALA A 398 1.99 13.77 12.23
N GLY A 399 0.74 13.69 12.72
CA GLY A 399 -0.45 13.74 11.87
C GLY A 399 -0.60 15.06 11.11
N ALA A 400 -0.39 16.18 11.78
CA ALA A 400 -0.38 17.50 11.17
C ALA A 400 0.73 17.58 10.11
N GLY A 401 1.92 17.02 10.38
CA GLY A 401 3.02 16.89 9.43
C GLY A 401 2.63 16.10 8.17
N LEU A 402 1.90 14.97 8.32
CA LEU A 402 1.37 14.22 7.19
C LEU A 402 0.40 15.04 6.34
N LEU A 403 -0.45 15.86 6.96
CA LEU A 403 -1.36 16.75 6.22
C LEU A 403 -0.57 17.84 5.47
N VAL A 404 0.43 18.46 6.11
CA VAL A 404 1.29 19.46 5.48
C VAL A 404 2.08 18.84 4.31
N ALA A 405 2.61 17.62 4.51
CA ALA A 405 3.28 16.86 3.45
C ALA A 405 2.35 16.60 2.26
N ALA A 406 1.08 16.23 2.51
CA ALA A 406 0.10 16.02 1.43
C ALA A 406 -0.22 17.31 0.66
N VAL A 407 -0.31 18.47 1.35
CA VAL A 407 -0.47 19.79 0.69
C VAL A 407 0.75 20.07 -0.17
N PHE A 408 1.95 19.84 0.36
CA PHE A 408 3.21 20.09 -0.34
C PHE A 408 3.32 19.20 -1.59
N ASN A 409 2.97 17.91 -1.47
CA ASN A 409 2.94 17.00 -2.63
C ASN A 409 1.97 17.48 -3.71
N CYS A 410 0.76 17.88 -3.31
CA CYS A 410 -0.23 18.40 -4.24
C CYS A 410 0.30 19.63 -5.01
N VAL A 411 1.05 20.51 -4.34
CA VAL A 411 1.69 21.68 -4.96
C VAL A 411 2.83 21.27 -5.91
N ILE A 412 3.70 20.34 -5.50
CA ILE A 412 4.81 19.84 -6.34
C ILE A 412 4.25 19.23 -7.62
N ASP A 413 3.27 18.33 -7.50
CA ASP A 413 2.69 17.65 -8.67
C ASP A 413 1.98 18.63 -9.58
N PHE A 414 1.24 19.59 -9.02
CA PHE A 414 0.60 20.63 -9.82
C PHE A 414 1.63 21.48 -10.58
N VAL A 415 2.71 21.94 -9.90
CA VAL A 415 3.77 22.74 -10.52
C VAL A 415 4.49 21.93 -11.59
N ALA A 416 4.84 20.68 -11.31
CA ALA A 416 5.49 19.80 -12.28
C ALA A 416 4.58 19.53 -13.49
N CYS A 417 3.33 19.18 -13.28
CA CYS A 417 2.39 18.94 -14.36
C CYS A 417 2.13 20.21 -15.20
N ARG A 418 2.05 21.35 -14.55
CA ARG A 418 1.90 22.64 -15.25
C ARG A 418 3.13 23.00 -16.09
N HIS A 419 4.32 22.78 -15.54
CA HIS A 419 5.59 23.15 -16.21
C HIS A 419 5.92 22.20 -17.37
N TYR A 420 5.83 20.89 -17.14
CA TYR A 420 6.26 19.89 -18.13
C TYR A 420 5.18 19.48 -19.12
N TYR A 421 3.88 19.55 -18.72
CA TYR A 421 2.76 19.02 -19.52
C TYR A 421 1.66 20.06 -19.79
N ARG A 422 1.89 21.35 -19.44
CA ARG A 422 0.93 22.45 -19.62
C ARG A 422 -0.44 22.16 -18.97
N TYR A 423 -0.43 21.36 -17.91
CA TYR A 423 -1.65 21.02 -17.18
C TYR A 423 -2.35 22.26 -16.65
N ARG A 424 -3.68 22.27 -16.77
CA ARG A 424 -4.56 23.32 -16.23
C ARG A 424 -5.65 22.68 -15.42
N ILE A 425 -5.72 23.04 -14.15
CA ILE A 425 -6.83 22.58 -13.31
C ILE A 425 -8.13 23.27 -13.74
N ALA A 426 -9.19 22.49 -13.94
CA ALA A 426 -10.49 23.02 -14.33
C ALA A 426 -11.15 23.77 -13.16
N LYS A 427 -11.79 24.91 -13.42
CA LYS A 427 -12.56 25.65 -12.41
C LYS A 427 -13.61 24.77 -11.72
N LYS A 428 -14.16 23.81 -12.44
CA LYS A 428 -15.12 22.84 -11.93
C LYS A 428 -14.49 21.91 -10.90
N SER A 429 -13.29 21.36 -11.18
CA SER A 429 -12.56 20.47 -10.24
C SER A 429 -12.20 21.22 -8.97
N VAL A 430 -11.73 22.48 -9.06
CA VAL A 430 -11.47 23.33 -7.90
C VAL A 430 -12.74 23.57 -7.09
N LYS A 431 -13.87 23.90 -7.75
CA LYS A 431 -15.16 24.10 -7.09
C LYS A 431 -15.62 22.84 -6.36
N MET A 432 -15.54 21.66 -7.00
CA MET A 432 -15.93 20.40 -6.37
C MET A 432 -15.08 20.09 -5.13
N PHE A 433 -13.76 20.25 -5.25
CA PHE A 433 -12.87 20.10 -4.10
C PHE A 433 -13.21 21.06 -2.98
N SER A 434 -13.36 22.38 -3.28
CA SER A 434 -13.66 23.40 -2.28
C SER A 434 -15.01 23.17 -1.58
N VAL A 435 -16.01 22.68 -2.30
CA VAL A 435 -17.32 22.39 -1.72
C VAL A 435 -17.26 21.13 -0.83
N GLN A 436 -16.47 20.13 -1.20
CA GLN A 436 -16.40 18.86 -0.47
C GLN A 436 -15.41 18.90 0.70
N ILE A 437 -14.39 19.75 0.67
CA ILE A 437 -13.47 19.88 1.80
C ILE A 437 -14.15 20.55 3.02
N LEU A 438 -15.14 21.42 2.80
CA LEU A 438 -15.84 22.12 3.89
C LEU A 438 -16.54 21.16 4.87
N PRO A 439 -17.43 20.22 4.43
CA PRO A 439 -18.04 19.26 5.34
C PRO A 439 -17.01 18.32 5.99
N LEU A 440 -15.90 17.99 5.30
CA LEU A 440 -14.84 17.18 5.88
C LEU A 440 -14.09 17.93 6.98
N VAL A 441 -13.70 19.17 6.76
CA VAL A 441 -13.06 20.02 7.81
C VAL A 441 -14.04 20.31 8.95
N ALA A 442 -15.31 20.57 8.65
CA ALA A 442 -16.34 20.71 9.69
C ALA A 442 -16.47 19.43 10.52
N SER A 443 -16.44 18.25 9.90
CA SER A 443 -16.49 16.97 10.62
C SER A 443 -15.26 16.75 11.51
N TYR A 444 -14.08 17.23 11.10
CA TYR A 444 -12.89 17.24 11.94
C TYR A 444 -13.15 18.04 13.23
N PHE A 445 -13.64 19.29 13.12
CA PHE A 445 -13.94 20.11 14.28
C PHE A 445 -15.05 19.50 15.17
N VAL A 446 -16.11 18.96 14.56
CA VAL A 446 -17.17 18.25 15.32
C VAL A 446 -16.57 17.05 16.07
N SER A 447 -15.66 16.28 15.45
CA SER A 447 -15.05 15.12 16.11
C SER A 447 -14.07 15.49 17.24
N VAL A 448 -13.54 16.73 17.26
CA VAL A 448 -12.62 17.22 18.30
C VAL A 448 -13.36 17.89 19.44
N PHE A 449 -14.34 18.74 19.13
CA PHE A 449 -14.97 19.64 20.11
C PHE A 449 -16.35 19.18 20.63
N CYS A 450 -17.02 18.28 19.86
CA CYS A 450 -18.33 17.78 20.26
C CYS A 450 -18.23 16.35 20.81
N THR A 451 -19.10 16.03 21.77
CA THR A 451 -19.19 14.68 22.38
C THR A 451 -20.63 14.22 22.46
N GLY A 452 -20.84 12.91 22.61
CA GLY A 452 -22.16 12.33 22.82
C GLY A 452 -23.12 12.50 21.65
N ALA A 453 -24.41 12.74 21.93
CA ALA A 453 -25.46 12.83 20.90
C ALA A 453 -25.23 13.97 19.89
N LEU A 454 -24.68 15.11 20.35
CA LEU A 454 -24.41 16.25 19.47
C LEU A 454 -23.40 15.92 18.37
N GLN A 455 -22.33 15.17 18.68
CA GLN A 455 -21.34 14.69 17.70
C GLN A 455 -22.01 13.85 16.61
N TRP A 456 -22.90 12.93 17.01
CA TRP A 456 -23.62 12.07 16.07
C TRP A 456 -24.59 12.84 15.19
N VAL A 457 -25.40 13.74 15.77
CA VAL A 457 -26.35 14.53 14.99
C VAL A 457 -25.64 15.41 13.96
N LEU A 458 -24.62 16.17 14.37
CA LEU A 458 -23.86 17.03 13.47
C LEU A 458 -23.07 16.20 12.44
N GLY A 459 -22.47 15.10 12.86
CA GLY A 459 -21.70 14.22 11.98
C GLY A 459 -22.57 13.59 10.89
N VAL A 460 -23.76 13.06 11.24
CA VAL A 460 -24.73 12.51 10.27
C VAL A 460 -25.24 13.61 9.34
N ALA A 461 -25.49 14.82 9.84
CA ALA A 461 -25.90 15.96 9.02
C ALA A 461 -24.81 16.33 7.99
N LEU A 462 -23.53 16.39 8.41
CA LEU A 462 -22.40 16.67 7.51
C LEU A 462 -22.20 15.56 6.48
N PHE A 463 -22.35 14.30 6.89
CA PHE A 463 -22.32 13.16 5.97
C PHE A 463 -23.45 13.26 4.94
N GLY A 464 -24.69 13.51 5.39
CA GLY A 464 -25.84 13.68 4.51
C GLY A 464 -25.65 14.83 3.52
N MET A 465 -25.08 15.96 3.98
CA MET A 465 -24.76 17.10 3.13
C MET A 465 -23.71 16.74 2.06
N SER A 466 -22.57 16.13 2.45
CA SER A 466 -21.53 15.70 1.51
C SER A 466 -22.05 14.66 0.52
N ALA A 467 -22.80 13.67 1.00
CA ALA A 467 -23.41 12.64 0.16
C ALA A 467 -24.46 13.22 -0.82
N ALA A 468 -25.30 14.17 -0.38
CA ALA A 468 -26.26 14.84 -1.24
C ALA A 468 -25.61 15.68 -2.33
N ILE A 469 -24.50 16.37 -2.03
CA ILE A 469 -23.71 17.11 -3.01
C ILE A 469 -23.16 16.13 -4.04
N SER A 470 -22.50 15.04 -3.59
CA SER A 470 -21.93 14.02 -4.47
C SER A 470 -23.00 13.38 -5.35
N TYR A 471 -24.14 12.99 -4.77
CA TYR A 471 -25.24 12.39 -5.49
C TYR A 471 -25.77 13.31 -6.60
N ARG A 472 -26.07 14.57 -6.29
CA ARG A 472 -26.61 15.53 -7.25
C ARG A 472 -25.65 15.80 -8.41
N VAL A 473 -24.35 15.89 -8.13
CA VAL A 473 -23.37 16.17 -9.17
C VAL A 473 -23.13 14.94 -10.05
N LEU A 474 -22.97 13.75 -9.46
CA LEU A 474 -22.75 12.51 -10.21
C LEU A 474 -23.96 12.15 -11.06
N GLU A 475 -25.19 12.34 -10.56
CA GLU A 475 -26.41 12.11 -11.31
C GLU A 475 -26.54 13.05 -12.51
N ARG A 476 -26.26 14.34 -12.30
CA ARG A 476 -26.34 15.35 -13.37
C ARG A 476 -25.31 15.12 -14.50
N GLU A 477 -24.11 14.60 -14.15
CA GLU A 477 -23.00 14.46 -15.09
C GLU A 477 -22.97 13.12 -15.82
N SER A 478 -23.49 12.05 -15.25
CA SER A 478 -23.29 10.71 -15.77
C SER A 478 -24.52 9.79 -15.76
N GLY A 479 -25.57 10.14 -15.03
CA GLY A 479 -26.69 9.21 -14.76
C GLY A 479 -26.26 7.92 -14.07
N LEU A 480 -25.00 7.85 -13.60
CA LEU A 480 -24.36 6.64 -13.03
C LEU A 480 -25.11 6.12 -11.81
N MET A 481 -25.65 7.03 -11.00
CA MET A 481 -26.38 6.63 -9.78
C MET A 481 -27.72 5.98 -10.12
N THR A 482 -28.44 6.50 -11.08
CA THR A 482 -29.67 5.85 -11.58
C THR A 482 -29.34 4.47 -12.18
N ALA A 483 -28.25 4.34 -12.92
CA ALA A 483 -27.80 3.06 -13.47
C ALA A 483 -27.41 2.05 -12.36
N ILE A 484 -26.71 2.49 -11.32
CA ILE A 484 -26.34 1.67 -10.16
C ILE A 484 -27.58 1.25 -9.38
N ILE A 485 -28.46 2.20 -9.04
CA ILE A 485 -29.72 1.93 -8.31
C ILE A 485 -30.60 0.95 -9.09
N ASN A 486 -30.74 1.15 -10.40
CA ASN A 486 -31.53 0.24 -11.26
C ASN A 486 -30.90 -1.15 -11.33
N LYS A 487 -29.57 -1.26 -11.33
CA LYS A 487 -28.86 -2.55 -11.28
C LYS A 487 -29.07 -3.28 -9.95
N PHE A 488 -29.09 -2.56 -8.83
CA PHE A 488 -29.41 -3.13 -7.52
C PHE A 488 -30.88 -3.52 -7.39
N LYS A 489 -31.83 -2.70 -7.88
CA LYS A 489 -33.24 -3.04 -7.90
C LYS A 489 -33.50 -4.29 -8.75
N ARG A 490 -32.92 -4.38 -9.95
CA ARG A 490 -33.07 -5.54 -10.82
C ARG A 490 -32.51 -6.83 -10.20
N LYS A 491 -31.39 -6.75 -9.45
CA LYS A 491 -30.89 -7.90 -8.70
C LYS A 491 -31.77 -8.29 -7.52
N HIS A 492 -32.47 -7.34 -6.93
CA HIS A 492 -33.40 -7.61 -5.83
C HIS A 492 -34.70 -8.23 -6.38
N ASP A 493 -35.19 -7.77 -7.52
CA ASP A 493 -36.38 -8.31 -8.18
C ASP A 493 -36.12 -9.73 -8.73
N GLU A 494 -34.96 -9.97 -9.36
CA GLU A 494 -34.54 -11.31 -9.81
C GLU A 494 -34.30 -12.30 -8.63
N GLY A 495 -33.92 -11.81 -7.41
CA GLY A 495 -33.84 -12.63 -6.20
C GLY A 495 -35.19 -13.01 -5.60
N ILE A 496 -36.21 -12.17 -5.74
CA ILE A 496 -37.54 -12.42 -5.20
C ILE A 496 -38.32 -13.41 -6.11
N ASP A 497 -38.11 -13.34 -7.42
CA ASP A 497 -38.73 -14.27 -8.38
C ASP A 497 -38.13 -15.69 -8.28
N SER A 498 -36.89 -15.86 -7.83
CA SER A 498 -36.28 -17.16 -7.61
C SER A 498 -36.77 -17.87 -6.33
N ASP A 499 -37.20 -17.10 -5.31
CA ASP A 499 -37.73 -17.65 -4.06
C ASP A 499 -39.28 -17.97 -4.15
N SER A 500 -39.96 -17.42 -5.15
CA SER A 500 -41.39 -17.69 -5.36
C SER A 500 -41.68 -18.91 -6.26
N SER A 501 -40.61 -19.56 -6.78
CA SER A 501 -40.70 -20.74 -7.65
C SER A 501 -40.23 -22.05 -6.99
N LEU A 502 -40.05 -22.05 -5.66
CA LEU A 502 -39.88 -23.22 -4.80
C LEU A 502 -41.10 -23.39 -3.91
#